data_f1c6907bdbc7f540d81530a270768708
#
_entry.id   f1c6907bdbc7f540d81530a270768708
#
_cell.length_a   1.000
_cell.length_b   1.000
_cell.length_c   1.000
_cell.angle_alpha   90.00
_cell.angle_beta   90.00
_cell.angle_gamma   90.00
#
_symmetry.space_group_name_H-M   'P 1'
#
loop_
_entity.id
_entity.type
_entity.pdbx_description
1 polymer ?
#
loop_
_entity_poly.entity_id
_entity_poly.type
_entity_poly.pdbx_seq_one_letter_code
_entity_poly.pdbx_strand_id
1 'polypeptide(L)'
;ATWCAPCMAEMPHLQKIQHKYKDELLLIAVSVDEARDKSKIKPYIKSRGYDFTVVHDDDRSLMAFYNPTMELPYNVIINHNREIVYQSAGYQPGKELVFNKILKSIVK
;
A
#
# COMPACT_ATOMS: atom_id res chain seq x y z
N ALA A 1 -0.32 0.07 -8.87
CA ALA A 1 -0.21 0.50 -10.27
C ALA A 1 -1.43 1.28 -10.70
N THR A 2 -1.27 2.30 -11.53
CA THR A 2 -2.38 3.16 -11.97
C THR A 2 -3.43 2.41 -12.82
N TRP A 3 -3.07 1.27 -13.37
CA TRP A 3 -3.97 0.42 -14.16
C TRP A 3 -4.63 -0.70 -13.35
N CYS A 4 -4.36 -0.79 -12.08
CA CYS A 4 -4.85 -1.89 -11.23
C CYS A 4 -6.14 -1.49 -10.53
N ALA A 5 -7.29 -1.94 -11.01
CA ALA A 5 -8.60 -1.56 -10.48
C ALA A 5 -8.78 -1.94 -8.99
N PRO A 6 -8.47 -3.17 -8.54
CA PRO A 6 -8.59 -3.50 -7.12
C PRO A 6 -7.61 -2.70 -6.25
N CYS A 7 -6.44 -2.30 -6.77
CA CYS A 7 -5.54 -1.41 -6.06
C CYS A 7 -6.19 -0.05 -5.81
N MET A 8 -6.85 0.49 -6.83
CA MET A 8 -7.55 1.76 -6.74
C MET A 8 -8.70 1.71 -5.74
N ALA A 9 -9.41 0.58 -5.69
CA ALA A 9 -10.51 0.38 -4.74
C ALA A 9 -10.02 0.34 -3.29
N GLU A 10 -8.81 -0.15 -3.06
CA GLU A 10 -8.20 -0.23 -1.72
C GLU A 10 -7.68 1.11 -1.21
N MET A 11 -7.17 1.96 -2.09
CA MET A 11 -6.46 3.20 -1.74
C MET A 11 -7.24 4.13 -0.80
N PRO A 12 -8.55 4.39 -0.99
CA PRO A 12 -9.29 5.25 -0.06
C PRO A 12 -9.29 4.72 1.37
N HIS A 13 -9.35 3.42 1.54
CA HIS A 13 -9.31 2.77 2.86
C HIS A 13 -7.93 2.90 3.50
N LEU A 14 -6.87 2.75 2.70
CA LEU A 14 -5.50 2.94 3.16
C LEU A 14 -5.25 4.39 3.58
N GLN A 15 -5.80 5.36 2.85
CA GLN A 15 -5.71 6.77 3.23
C GLN A 15 -6.35 7.02 4.60
N LYS A 16 -7.51 6.44 4.85
CA LYS A 16 -8.17 6.55 6.16
C LYS A 16 -7.33 5.94 7.27
N ILE A 17 -6.71 4.80 7.02
CA ILE A 17 -5.83 4.13 7.97
C ILE A 17 -4.61 4.99 8.27
N GLN A 18 -3.96 5.55 7.24
CA GLN A 18 -2.82 6.44 7.41
C GLN A 18 -3.19 7.65 8.24
N HIS A 19 -4.35 8.25 7.99
CA HIS A 19 -4.83 9.40 8.74
C HIS A 19 -5.10 9.05 10.21
N LYS A 20 -5.73 7.90 10.44
CA LYS A 20 -6.06 7.42 11.80
C LYS A 20 -4.82 7.18 12.65
N TYR A 21 -3.77 6.62 12.06
CA TYR A 21 -2.54 6.24 12.76
C TYR A 21 -1.34 7.10 12.34
N LYS A 22 -1.58 8.34 11.96
CA LYS A 22 -0.55 9.23 11.37
C LYS A 22 0.72 9.38 12.19
N ASP A 23 0.62 9.29 13.52
CA ASP A 23 1.75 9.45 14.43
C ASP A 23 2.49 8.15 14.72
N GLU A 24 1.91 7.01 14.38
CA GLU A 24 2.47 5.68 14.67
C GLU A 24 2.74 4.85 13.42
N LEU A 25 2.16 5.23 12.28
CA LEU A 25 2.22 4.44 11.06
C LEU A 25 2.82 5.25 9.91
N LEU A 26 3.79 4.65 9.23
CA LEU A 26 4.23 5.13 7.93
C LEU A 26 3.68 4.19 6.85
N LEU A 27 2.76 4.69 6.03
CA LEU A 27 2.24 3.95 4.90
C LEU A 27 3.03 4.32 3.64
N ILE A 28 3.62 3.32 3.02
CA ILE A 28 4.35 3.49 1.77
C ILE A 28 3.62 2.72 0.68
N ALA A 29 3.13 3.44 -0.32
CA ALA A 29 2.53 2.83 -1.51
C ALA A 29 3.60 2.66 -2.56
N VAL A 30 3.82 1.42 -2.99
CA VAL A 30 4.83 1.07 -3.97
C VAL A 30 4.15 0.83 -5.31
N SER A 31 4.45 1.68 -6.30
CA SER A 31 3.93 1.53 -7.65
C SER A 31 4.83 0.62 -8.46
N VAL A 32 4.22 -0.35 -9.14
CA VAL A 32 4.89 -1.20 -10.12
C VAL A 32 4.54 -0.81 -11.56
N ASP A 33 4.05 0.41 -11.75
CA ASP A 33 3.83 0.95 -13.10
C ASP A 33 5.12 0.87 -13.92
N GLU A 34 4.97 0.62 -15.21
CA GLU A 34 6.11 0.65 -16.13
C GLU A 34 6.65 2.07 -16.26
N ALA A 35 7.90 2.20 -16.69
CA ALA A 35 8.57 3.50 -16.82
C ALA A 35 7.77 4.48 -17.68
N ARG A 36 7.11 4.00 -18.72
CA ARG A 36 6.27 4.83 -19.62
C ARG A 36 5.07 5.45 -18.90
N ASP A 37 4.61 4.85 -17.81
CA ASP A 37 3.45 5.31 -17.04
C ASP A 37 3.83 6.06 -15.77
N LYS A 38 5.12 6.24 -15.51
CA LYS A 38 5.64 6.91 -14.33
C LYS A 38 5.01 8.29 -14.12
N SER A 39 4.84 9.04 -15.21
CA SER A 39 4.28 10.39 -15.15
C SER A 39 2.82 10.43 -14.70
N LYS A 40 2.11 9.30 -14.69
CA LYS A 40 0.71 9.20 -14.26
C LYS A 40 0.56 9.07 -12.75
N ILE A 41 1.61 8.66 -12.04
CA ILE A 41 1.55 8.31 -10.62
C ILE A 41 1.23 9.54 -9.77
N LYS A 42 2.06 10.59 -9.84
CA LYS A 42 1.86 11.81 -9.04
C LYS A 42 0.50 12.49 -9.28
N PRO A 43 0.10 12.72 -10.54
CA PRO A 43 -1.21 13.31 -10.80
C PRO A 43 -2.38 12.49 -10.23
N TYR A 44 -2.29 11.18 -10.30
CA TYR A 44 -3.30 10.29 -9.74
C TYR A 44 -3.41 10.48 -8.23
N ILE A 45 -2.30 10.37 -7.51
CA ILE A 45 -2.23 10.51 -6.06
C ILE A 45 -2.74 11.89 -5.63
N LYS A 46 -2.31 12.93 -6.30
CA LYS A 46 -2.70 14.31 -5.99
C LYS A 46 -4.19 14.54 -6.25
N SER A 47 -4.72 14.03 -7.37
CA SER A 47 -6.14 14.21 -7.72
C SER A 47 -7.09 13.56 -6.72
N ARG A 48 -6.65 12.51 -6.04
CA ARG A 48 -7.43 11.82 -5.02
C ARG A 48 -7.24 12.37 -3.62
N GLY A 49 -6.29 13.31 -3.44
CA GLY A 49 -6.00 13.88 -2.14
C GLY A 49 -5.28 12.92 -1.18
N TYR A 50 -4.58 11.93 -1.72
CA TYR A 50 -3.80 11.01 -0.90
C TYR A 50 -2.50 11.67 -0.44
N ASP A 51 -2.16 11.50 0.83
CA ASP A 51 -0.96 12.09 1.44
C ASP A 51 0.07 11.07 1.94
N PHE A 52 -0.18 9.78 1.70
CA PHE A 52 0.82 8.75 2.03
C PHE A 52 2.03 8.83 1.08
N THR A 53 3.14 8.26 1.53
CA THR A 53 4.37 8.21 0.74
C THR A 53 4.21 7.27 -0.45
N VAL A 54 4.64 7.71 -1.63
CA VAL A 54 4.59 6.88 -2.84
C VAL A 54 6.01 6.71 -3.39
N VAL A 55 6.35 5.46 -3.70
CA VAL A 55 7.63 5.07 -4.28
C VAL A 55 7.37 4.36 -5.60
N HIS A 56 8.15 4.67 -6.63
CA HIS A 56 8.07 3.98 -7.91
C HIS A 56 9.13 2.87 -7.96
N ASP A 57 8.66 1.64 -8.06
CA ASP A 57 9.50 0.43 -8.16
C ASP A 57 9.71 0.10 -9.64
N ASP A 58 10.51 0.93 -10.34
CA ASP A 58 10.61 0.86 -11.79
C ASP A 58 11.31 -0.41 -12.30
N ASP A 59 12.22 -0.99 -11.53
CA ASP A 59 12.87 -2.27 -11.84
C ASP A 59 12.19 -3.46 -11.17
N ARG A 60 11.11 -3.21 -10.42
CA ARG A 60 10.34 -4.22 -9.68
C ARG A 60 11.14 -5.02 -8.66
N SER A 61 12.24 -4.47 -8.15
CA SER A 61 13.06 -5.13 -7.14
C SER A 61 12.35 -5.26 -5.80
N LEU A 62 11.58 -4.24 -5.40
CA LEU A 62 10.77 -4.29 -4.18
C LEU A 62 9.66 -5.33 -4.33
N MET A 63 8.99 -5.37 -5.47
CA MET A 63 7.98 -6.38 -5.75
C MET A 63 8.56 -7.80 -5.67
N ALA A 64 9.72 -8.01 -6.26
CA ALA A 64 10.38 -9.32 -6.22
C ALA A 64 10.70 -9.76 -4.80
N PHE A 65 11.09 -8.80 -3.94
CA PHE A 65 11.45 -9.09 -2.56
C PHE A 65 10.23 -9.37 -1.67
N TYR A 66 9.19 -8.52 -1.77
CA TYR A 66 8.06 -8.58 -0.84
C TYR A 66 6.85 -9.34 -1.37
N ASN A 67 6.66 -9.43 -2.68
CA ASN A 67 5.47 -10.00 -3.30
C ASN A 67 5.84 -11.14 -4.25
N PRO A 68 6.15 -12.32 -3.71
CA PRO A 68 6.53 -13.47 -4.55
C PRO A 68 5.39 -13.98 -5.43
N THR A 69 4.13 -13.66 -5.11
CA THR A 69 2.96 -14.07 -5.89
C THR A 69 2.76 -13.21 -7.13
N MET A 70 3.32 -11.99 -7.13
CA MET A 70 3.14 -10.97 -8.15
C MET A 70 1.67 -10.52 -8.34
N GLU A 71 0.78 -10.89 -7.43
CA GLU A 71 -0.61 -10.41 -7.43
C GLU A 71 -0.69 -9.00 -6.90
N LEU A 72 -1.63 -8.20 -7.42
CA LEU A 72 -1.88 -6.84 -6.98
C LEU A 72 -3.35 -6.65 -6.58
N PRO A 73 -3.64 -5.85 -5.55
CA PRO A 73 -2.67 -5.27 -4.62
C PRO A 73 -2.04 -6.32 -3.72
N TYR A 74 -0.87 -6.02 -3.20
CA TYR A 74 -0.20 -6.84 -2.19
C TYR A 74 0.16 -5.96 -1.01
N ASN A 75 -0.13 -6.41 0.20
CA ASN A 75 0.10 -5.62 1.40
C ASN A 75 0.99 -6.36 2.37
N VAL A 76 1.90 -5.62 2.98
CA VAL A 76 2.83 -6.10 4.00
C VAL A 76 2.74 -5.16 5.18
N ILE A 77 2.54 -5.70 6.38
CA ILE A 77 2.60 -4.93 7.62
C ILE A 77 3.85 -5.34 8.37
N ILE A 78 4.68 -4.35 8.71
CA ILE A 78 5.95 -4.53 9.40
C ILE A 78 5.84 -3.80 10.73
N ASN A 79 6.19 -4.48 11.84
CA ASN A 79 6.15 -3.86 13.16
C ASN A 79 7.40 -3.01 13.44
N HIS A 80 7.45 -2.37 14.61
CA HIS A 80 8.57 -1.51 14.99
C HIS A 80 9.89 -2.28 15.22
N ASN A 81 9.84 -3.60 15.34
CA ASN A 81 11.01 -4.47 15.42
C ASN A 81 11.48 -4.95 14.05
N ARG A 82 10.91 -4.38 12.96
CA ARG A 82 11.21 -4.73 11.56
C ARG A 82 10.83 -6.16 11.19
N GLU A 83 9.82 -6.71 11.87
CA GLU A 83 9.30 -8.03 11.57
C GLU A 83 8.04 -7.91 10.73
N ILE A 84 7.92 -8.73 9.70
CA ILE A 84 6.68 -8.83 8.92
C ILE A 84 5.66 -9.58 9.77
N VAL A 85 4.56 -8.92 10.12
CA VAL A 85 3.50 -9.50 10.96
C VAL A 85 2.27 -9.86 10.16
N TYR A 86 2.15 -9.39 8.92
CA TYR A 86 1.03 -9.72 8.05
C TYR A 86 1.38 -9.49 6.59
N GLN A 87 0.90 -10.39 5.73
CA GLN A 87 1.01 -10.28 4.28
C GLN A 87 -0.27 -10.78 3.65
N SER A 88 -0.74 -10.11 2.60
CA SER A 88 -1.91 -10.59 1.86
C SER A 88 -1.91 -10.11 0.43
N ALA A 89 -2.41 -10.95 -0.46
CA ALA A 89 -2.58 -10.66 -1.87
C ALA A 89 -4.05 -10.40 -2.18
N GLY A 90 -4.31 -9.49 -3.13
CA GLY A 90 -5.64 -9.15 -3.60
C GLY A 90 -6.39 -8.24 -2.65
N TYR A 91 -7.51 -7.71 -3.13
CA TYR A 91 -8.40 -6.88 -2.33
C TYR A 91 -9.85 -7.28 -2.56
N GLN A 92 -10.58 -7.42 -1.46
CA GLN A 92 -12.03 -7.55 -1.45
C GLN A 92 -12.57 -6.61 -0.37
N PRO A 93 -13.77 -6.03 -0.55
CA PRO A 93 -14.38 -5.16 0.46
C PRO A 93 -14.40 -5.83 1.83
N GLY A 94 -13.94 -5.09 2.85
CA GLY A 94 -13.82 -5.59 4.22
C GLY A 94 -12.39 -5.98 4.61
N LYS A 95 -11.48 -6.15 3.66
CA LYS A 95 -10.08 -6.50 3.97
C LYS A 95 -9.38 -5.43 4.79
N GLU A 96 -9.74 -4.16 4.58
CA GLU A 96 -9.24 -3.03 5.37
C GLU A 96 -9.54 -3.17 6.86
N LEU A 97 -10.59 -3.90 7.22
CA LEU A 97 -10.92 -4.17 8.63
C LEU A 97 -9.87 -5.08 9.27
N VAL A 98 -9.32 -6.01 8.51
CA VAL A 98 -8.23 -6.90 8.96
C VAL A 98 -6.98 -6.06 9.23
N PHE A 99 -6.63 -5.15 8.31
CA PHE A 99 -5.49 -4.24 8.51
C PHE A 99 -5.65 -3.42 9.77
N ASN A 100 -6.84 -2.83 9.97
CA ASN A 100 -7.16 -2.04 11.15
C ASN A 100 -6.97 -2.83 12.45
N LYS A 101 -7.46 -4.06 12.46
CA LYS A 101 -7.36 -4.94 13.63
C LYS A 101 -5.89 -5.24 13.98
N ILE A 102 -5.08 -5.55 12.97
CA ILE A 102 -3.66 -5.86 13.18
C ILE A 102 -2.92 -4.62 13.65
N LEU A 103 -3.13 -3.48 12.99
CA LEU A 103 -2.47 -2.22 13.35
C LEU A 103 -2.82 -1.82 14.78
N LYS A 104 -4.09 -1.93 15.16
CA LYS A 104 -4.53 -1.61 16.52
C LYS A 104 -3.79 -2.45 17.58
N SER A 105 -3.44 -3.69 17.25
CA SER A 105 -2.75 -4.58 18.17
C SER A 105 -1.25 -4.27 18.31
N ILE A 106 -0.63 -3.59 17.35
CA ILE A 106 0.81 -3.35 17.33
C ILE A 106 1.23 -1.90 17.51
N VAL A 107 0.34 -0.93 17.29
CA VAL A 107 0.62 0.48 17.57
C VAL A 107 0.58 0.74 19.08
N LYS A 108 1.41 1.67 19.52
CA LYS A 108 1.54 1.99 20.96
C LYS A 108 0.96 3.35 21.31
#